data_162d352faddf7d49bef65fb79564ecbc
#
_entry.id   162d352faddf7d49bef65fb79564ecbc
#
_cell.length_a   1.000
_cell.length_b   1.000
_cell.length_c   1.000
_cell.angle_alpha   90.00
_cell.angle_beta   90.00
_cell.angle_gamma   90.00
#
_symmetry.space_group_name_H-M   'P 1'
#
loop_
_entity.id
_entity.type
_entity.pdbx_description
1 polymer ?
#
loop_
_entity_poly.entity_id
_entity_poly.type
_entity_poly.pdbx_seq_one_letter_code
_entity_poly.pdbx_strand_id
1 'polypeptide(L)'
;MGVPFLDQGPMRVEEFYAFTDTRPDEEKWELIDGEPLLNPTPSYLHQKIVRNLLVLLDEAARESRGGWEVLPGLGVRLSDTSVPVPDGLIRPDKFIDGRDCDDMIVAFEVLSPSTAKRDLRWKRTAYASLPTLRQYVVVAQDAVDILSFDRDAGAGAFSERRFMGGDEELDLPAIGVRASLSEIYRGLGLAGA
;
A
#
# COMPACT_ATOMS: atom_id res chain seq x y z
N MET A 1 27.68 -7.20 19.71
CA MET A 1 27.50 -8.66 19.83
C MET A 1 26.31 -9.03 19.00
N GLY A 2 26.52 -9.67 17.82
CA GLY A 2 25.43 -10.16 16.99
C GLY A 2 24.71 -11.27 17.75
N VAL A 3 23.39 -11.14 17.88
CA VAL A 3 22.54 -12.23 18.33
C VAL A 3 22.63 -13.31 17.24
N PRO A 4 22.99 -14.56 17.54
CA PRO A 4 22.96 -15.60 16.53
C PRO A 4 21.50 -15.80 16.13
N PHE A 5 21.18 -15.56 14.86
CA PHE A 5 19.98 -16.10 14.24
C PHE A 5 20.17 -17.63 14.27
N LEU A 6 19.63 -18.26 15.29
CA LEU A 6 19.46 -19.69 15.30
C LEU A 6 18.49 -20.03 14.16
N ASP A 7 18.78 -21.10 13.46
CA ASP A 7 18.03 -21.77 12.40
C ASP A 7 16.61 -22.18 12.87
N GLN A 8 15.80 -21.18 13.17
CA GLN A 8 14.39 -21.32 13.53
C GLN A 8 13.65 -20.87 12.29
N GLY A 9 13.22 -21.74 11.44
CA GLY A 9 12.36 -21.51 10.28
C GLY A 9 11.85 -20.09 10.00
N PRO A 10 10.99 -19.84 9.03
CA PRO A 10 10.48 -18.51 8.76
C PRO A 10 9.73 -17.95 9.99
N MET A 11 10.01 -16.70 10.35
CA MET A 11 9.36 -16.00 11.48
C MET A 11 7.85 -15.91 11.26
N ARG A 12 7.08 -16.22 12.29
CA ARG A 12 5.62 -16.09 12.27
C ARG A 12 5.20 -14.69 12.69
N VAL A 13 3.98 -14.31 12.32
CA VAL A 13 3.43 -12.96 12.57
C VAL A 13 3.45 -12.60 14.07
N GLU A 14 3.14 -13.53 14.96
CA GLU A 14 3.13 -13.29 16.40
C GLU A 14 4.56 -13.03 16.92
N GLU A 15 5.55 -13.75 16.40
CA GLU A 15 6.97 -13.54 16.72
C GLU A 15 7.48 -12.21 16.14
N PHE A 16 7.01 -11.86 14.94
CA PHE A 16 7.30 -10.57 14.32
C PHE A 16 6.78 -9.39 15.16
N TYR A 17 5.55 -9.47 15.67
CA TYR A 17 5.04 -8.40 16.54
C TYR A 17 5.79 -8.34 17.87
N ALA A 18 6.11 -9.47 18.48
CA ALA A 18 6.98 -9.49 19.67
C ALA A 18 8.38 -8.89 19.38
N PHE A 19 8.92 -9.15 18.19
CA PHE A 19 10.17 -8.55 17.74
C PHE A 19 10.03 -7.02 17.56
N THR A 20 9.00 -6.52 16.87
CA THR A 20 8.80 -5.08 16.65
C THR A 20 8.53 -4.32 17.94
N ASP A 21 7.90 -4.92 18.94
CA ASP A 21 7.67 -4.31 20.26
C ASP A 21 8.99 -3.99 21.02
N THR A 22 10.11 -4.57 20.59
CA THR A 22 11.45 -4.29 21.14
C THR A 22 12.22 -3.25 20.33
N ARG A 23 11.65 -2.73 19.23
CA ARG A 23 12.30 -1.77 18.34
C ARG A 23 11.83 -0.35 18.60
N PRO A 24 12.59 0.67 18.17
CA PRO A 24 12.13 2.06 18.18
C PRO A 24 10.84 2.23 17.37
N ASP A 25 9.90 3.04 17.87
CA ASP A 25 8.59 3.28 17.23
C ASP A 25 8.72 3.93 15.86
N GLU A 26 9.86 4.58 15.57
CA GLU A 26 10.14 5.23 14.29
C GLU A 26 10.53 4.23 13.20
N GLU A 27 10.93 3.01 13.56
CA GLU A 27 11.28 1.97 12.62
C GLU A 27 10.04 1.32 12.00
N LYS A 28 9.99 1.29 10.66
CA LYS A 28 8.89 0.69 9.93
C LYS A 28 9.30 -0.68 9.40
N TRP A 29 8.80 -1.70 10.04
CA TRP A 29 9.08 -3.09 9.71
C TRP A 29 7.92 -3.72 8.94
N GLU A 30 8.25 -4.59 7.98
CA GLU A 30 7.34 -5.52 7.30
C GLU A 30 7.82 -6.94 7.52
N LEU A 31 6.90 -7.89 7.55
CA LEU A 31 7.23 -9.32 7.52
C LEU A 31 6.96 -9.86 6.11
N ILE A 32 7.98 -10.37 5.45
CA ILE A 32 7.91 -10.87 4.09
C ILE A 32 8.45 -12.31 4.05
N ASP A 33 7.59 -13.29 3.80
CA ASP A 33 7.94 -14.72 3.74
C ASP A 33 8.76 -15.21 4.96
N GLY A 34 8.46 -14.64 6.14
CA GLY A 34 9.14 -14.94 7.40
C GLY A 34 10.44 -14.17 7.65
N GLU A 35 10.75 -13.20 6.82
CA GLU A 35 11.89 -12.30 7.00
C GLU A 35 11.42 -10.90 7.42
N PRO A 36 11.85 -10.37 8.58
CA PRO A 36 11.56 -9.00 8.99
C PRO A 36 12.43 -8.03 8.18
N LEU A 37 11.81 -7.12 7.46
CA LEU A 37 12.45 -6.11 6.63
C LEU A 37 12.21 -4.72 7.19
N LEU A 38 13.30 -3.97 7.42
CA LEU A 38 13.23 -2.56 7.80
C LEU A 38 13.12 -1.69 6.55
N ASN A 39 12.07 -0.89 6.47
CA ASN A 39 11.89 0.06 5.40
C ASN A 39 12.72 1.33 5.62
N PRO A 40 13.35 1.89 4.57
CA PRO A 40 14.06 3.15 4.68
C PRO A 40 13.08 4.31 4.95
N THR A 41 13.60 5.39 5.54
CA THR A 41 12.84 6.63 5.71
C THR A 41 12.41 7.17 4.34
N PRO A 42 11.11 7.43 4.14
CA PRO A 42 10.61 7.89 2.85
C PRO A 42 11.06 9.33 2.53
N SER A 43 11.19 9.63 1.23
CA SER A 43 11.55 10.96 0.74
C SER A 43 10.41 11.98 0.94
N TYR A 44 10.73 13.28 0.82
CA TYR A 44 9.71 14.34 0.82
C TYR A 44 8.66 14.14 -0.29
N LEU A 45 9.10 13.78 -1.51
CA LEU A 45 8.19 13.55 -2.64
C LEU A 45 7.23 12.41 -2.34
N HIS A 46 7.76 11.28 -1.83
CA HIS A 46 6.96 10.15 -1.41
C HIS A 46 5.89 10.55 -0.38
N GLN A 47 6.29 11.21 0.71
CA GLN A 47 5.38 11.64 1.77
C GLN A 47 4.31 12.62 1.26
N LYS A 48 4.68 13.50 0.32
CA LYS A 48 3.75 14.47 -0.25
C LYS A 48 2.68 13.80 -1.10
N ILE A 49 3.05 12.78 -1.90
CA ILE A 49 2.11 11.99 -2.69
C ILE A 49 1.17 11.20 -1.77
N VAL A 50 1.72 10.47 -0.80
CA VAL A 50 0.92 9.71 0.17
C VAL A 50 -0.09 10.62 0.88
N ARG A 51 0.36 11.78 1.38
CA ARG A 51 -0.53 12.76 2.01
C ARG A 51 -1.65 13.21 1.08
N ASN A 52 -1.32 13.58 -0.17
CA ASN A 52 -2.32 14.07 -1.12
C ASN A 52 -3.37 12.99 -1.41
N LEU A 53 -2.94 11.75 -1.67
CA LEU A 53 -3.82 10.59 -1.86
C LEU A 53 -4.74 10.38 -0.66
N LEU A 54 -4.19 10.32 0.55
CA LEU A 54 -4.98 10.07 1.75
C LEU A 54 -6.03 11.17 1.99
N VAL A 55 -5.70 12.44 1.77
CA VAL A 55 -6.64 13.55 1.92
C VAL A 55 -7.78 13.45 0.90
N LEU A 56 -7.45 13.23 -0.38
CA LEU A 56 -8.47 13.08 -1.44
C LEU A 56 -9.43 11.93 -1.16
N LEU A 57 -8.89 10.79 -0.74
CA LEU A 57 -9.69 9.59 -0.50
C LEU A 57 -10.51 9.70 0.80
N ASP A 58 -9.98 10.34 1.84
CA ASP A 58 -10.74 10.58 3.08
C ASP A 58 -11.92 11.55 2.85
N GLU A 59 -11.72 12.60 2.04
CA GLU A 59 -12.80 13.49 1.61
C GLU A 59 -13.87 12.72 0.81
N ALA A 60 -13.45 11.90 -0.16
CA ALA A 60 -14.36 11.08 -0.95
C ALA A 60 -15.12 10.04 -0.10
N ALA A 61 -14.49 9.44 0.90
CA ALA A 61 -15.12 8.50 1.83
C ALA A 61 -16.26 9.16 2.62
N ARG A 62 -16.00 10.36 3.12
CA ARG A 62 -17.02 11.15 3.86
C ARG A 62 -18.19 11.56 3.00
N GLU A 63 -17.96 11.94 1.75
CA GLU A 63 -18.99 12.37 0.82
C GLU A 63 -19.84 11.20 0.32
N SER A 64 -19.22 10.09 -0.04
CA SER A 64 -19.91 8.95 -0.64
C SER A 64 -20.75 8.14 0.33
N ARG A 65 -20.46 8.22 1.64
CA ARG A 65 -21.01 7.31 2.67
C ARG A 65 -20.83 5.84 2.29
N GLY A 66 -19.72 5.53 1.58
CA GLY A 66 -19.48 4.24 0.93
C GLY A 66 -19.18 3.08 1.88
N GLY A 67 -19.13 3.31 3.19
CA GLY A 67 -18.83 2.27 4.17
C GLY A 67 -17.40 1.73 4.08
N TRP A 68 -16.47 2.54 3.60
CA TRP A 68 -15.04 2.25 3.54
C TRP A 68 -14.23 3.41 4.14
N GLU A 69 -13.03 3.08 4.57
CA GLU A 69 -12.05 4.02 5.12
C GLU A 69 -10.71 3.92 4.38
N VAL A 70 -9.93 4.99 4.40
CA VAL A 70 -8.55 5.00 3.93
C VAL A 70 -7.60 5.11 5.11
N LEU A 71 -6.59 4.25 5.17
CA LEU A 71 -5.63 4.21 6.25
C LEU A 71 -4.20 4.20 5.72
N PRO A 72 -3.27 4.95 6.35
CA PRO A 72 -1.84 4.83 6.09
C PRO A 72 -1.22 3.71 6.93
N GLY A 73 -0.25 2.98 6.37
CA GLY A 73 0.68 2.19 7.17
C GLY A 73 0.10 1.08 8.03
N LEU A 74 -1.10 0.57 7.72
CA LEU A 74 -1.65 -0.61 8.38
C LEU A 74 -1.11 -1.87 7.73
N GLY A 75 -0.69 -2.86 8.52
CA GLY A 75 -0.26 -4.16 8.03
C GLY A 75 -1.39 -4.91 7.32
N VAL A 76 -1.04 -5.72 6.33
CA VAL A 76 -1.99 -6.59 5.63
C VAL A 76 -1.58 -8.05 5.83
N ARG A 77 -2.35 -8.79 6.61
CA ARG A 77 -2.07 -10.21 6.88
C ARG A 77 -2.39 -11.05 5.65
N LEU A 78 -1.38 -11.48 4.95
CA LEU A 78 -1.51 -12.35 3.77
C LEU A 78 -1.36 -13.84 4.14
N SER A 79 -0.56 -14.12 5.17
CA SER A 79 -0.32 -15.47 5.69
C SER A 79 0.21 -15.40 7.13
N ASP A 80 0.50 -16.57 7.71
CA ASP A 80 1.15 -16.65 9.02
C ASP A 80 2.61 -16.14 9.05
N THR A 81 3.19 -15.86 7.88
CA THR A 81 4.59 -15.43 7.72
C THR A 81 4.74 -14.17 6.87
N SER A 82 3.62 -13.50 6.50
CA SER A 82 3.69 -12.31 5.66
C SER A 82 2.66 -11.26 6.06
N VAL A 83 3.17 -10.11 6.48
CA VAL A 83 2.41 -8.89 6.79
C VAL A 83 3.13 -7.70 6.16
N PRO A 84 2.98 -7.48 4.83
CA PRO A 84 3.44 -6.25 4.19
C PRO A 84 2.63 -5.05 4.67
N VAL A 85 3.23 -3.85 4.54
CA VAL A 85 2.61 -2.59 4.93
C VAL A 85 2.56 -1.68 3.70
N PRO A 86 1.40 -1.49 3.05
CA PRO A 86 1.27 -0.55 1.96
C PRO A 86 1.36 0.90 2.48
N ASP A 87 1.75 1.84 1.62
CA ASP A 87 1.78 3.26 1.95
C ASP A 87 0.40 3.83 2.27
N GLY A 88 -0.64 3.26 1.66
CA GLY A 88 -2.03 3.49 1.96
C GLY A 88 -2.90 2.32 1.53
N LEU A 89 -4.01 2.11 2.20
CA LEU A 89 -4.98 1.10 1.83
C LEU A 89 -6.42 1.60 2.04
N ILE A 90 -7.33 0.99 1.30
CA ILE A 90 -8.78 1.15 1.51
C ILE A 90 -9.34 -0.20 1.94
N ARG A 91 -10.18 -0.17 2.97
CA ARG A 91 -10.88 -1.32 3.52
C ARG A 91 -12.30 -0.94 3.96
N PRO A 92 -13.18 -1.91 4.29
CA PRO A 92 -14.46 -1.59 4.91
C PRO A 92 -14.27 -0.77 6.19
N ASP A 93 -15.09 0.26 6.41
CA ASP A 93 -15.11 1.05 7.66
C ASP A 93 -15.69 0.21 8.80
N LYS A 94 -14.83 -0.60 9.41
CA LYS A 94 -15.16 -1.52 10.49
C LYS A 94 -14.01 -1.58 11.48
N PHE A 95 -14.30 -1.33 12.75
CA PHE A 95 -13.30 -1.42 13.81
C PHE A 95 -12.60 -2.79 13.82
N ILE A 96 -11.27 -2.76 13.95
CA ILE A 96 -10.42 -3.92 14.21
C ILE A 96 -9.59 -3.67 15.46
N ASP A 97 -9.40 -4.71 16.27
CA ASP A 97 -8.50 -4.67 17.41
C ASP A 97 -7.20 -5.40 17.04
N GLY A 98 -6.27 -4.66 16.41
CA GLY A 98 -5.04 -5.26 15.90
C GLY A 98 -4.17 -4.30 15.10
N ARG A 99 -3.04 -4.83 14.61
CA ARG A 99 -2.02 -4.11 13.83
C ARG A 99 -2.09 -4.43 12.34
N ASP A 100 -2.96 -5.33 11.95
CA ASP A 100 -3.14 -5.77 10.56
C ASP A 100 -4.62 -6.02 10.22
N CYS A 101 -4.89 -6.05 8.92
CA CYS A 101 -6.20 -6.43 8.37
C CYS A 101 -6.02 -7.51 7.29
N ASP A 102 -7.11 -8.19 6.95
CA ASP A 102 -7.18 -9.19 5.88
C ASP A 102 -8.30 -8.90 4.85
N ASP A 103 -8.90 -7.69 4.97
CA ASP A 103 -10.07 -7.28 4.21
C ASP A 103 -9.80 -6.07 3.29
N MET A 104 -8.53 -5.82 2.95
CA MET A 104 -8.11 -4.72 2.07
C MET A 104 -8.78 -4.81 0.69
N ILE A 105 -9.35 -3.70 0.22
CA ILE A 105 -10.02 -3.56 -1.08
C ILE A 105 -9.09 -2.95 -2.13
N VAL A 106 -8.36 -1.88 -1.77
CA VAL A 106 -7.39 -1.19 -2.62
C VAL A 106 -6.09 -1.01 -1.85
N ALA A 107 -4.96 -1.28 -2.50
CA ALA A 107 -3.62 -0.98 -1.99
C ALA A 107 -2.97 0.13 -2.81
N PHE A 108 -2.26 1.04 -2.14
CA PHE A 108 -1.45 2.10 -2.76
C PHE A 108 0.01 1.97 -2.34
N GLU A 109 0.92 2.03 -3.32
CA GLU A 109 2.37 2.06 -3.11
C GLU A 109 2.98 3.20 -3.91
N VAL A 110 3.78 4.04 -3.25
CA VAL A 110 4.54 5.12 -3.89
C VAL A 110 5.97 4.66 -4.08
N LEU A 111 6.36 4.38 -5.31
CA LEU A 111 7.66 3.77 -5.60
C LEU A 111 8.76 4.81 -5.80
N SER A 112 9.89 4.57 -5.15
CA SER A 112 11.14 5.22 -5.50
C SER A 112 11.83 4.47 -6.66
N PRO A 113 12.62 5.17 -7.52
CA PRO A 113 13.34 4.52 -8.62
C PRO A 113 14.28 3.39 -8.18
N SER A 114 14.74 3.42 -6.91
CA SER A 114 15.70 2.45 -6.37
C SER A 114 15.06 1.16 -5.87
N THR A 115 13.80 1.16 -5.45
CA THR A 115 13.11 0.00 -4.86
C THR A 115 12.09 -0.64 -5.80
N ALA A 116 11.67 0.11 -6.84
CA ALA A 116 10.52 -0.17 -7.68
C ALA A 116 10.43 -1.58 -8.26
N LYS A 117 11.53 -2.15 -8.77
CA LYS A 117 11.42 -3.39 -9.57
C LYS A 117 11.23 -4.66 -8.76
N ARG A 118 11.87 -4.76 -7.58
CA ARG A 118 11.80 -5.95 -6.74
C ARG A 118 10.50 -5.98 -5.96
N ASP A 119 10.21 -4.86 -5.31
CA ASP A 119 9.07 -4.76 -4.38
C ASP A 119 7.73 -4.82 -5.14
N LEU A 120 7.66 -4.17 -6.31
CA LEU A 120 6.47 -4.22 -7.18
C LEU A 120 6.09 -5.65 -7.58
N ARG A 121 7.05 -6.48 -7.97
CA ARG A 121 6.76 -7.84 -8.43
C ARG A 121 6.27 -8.73 -7.30
N TRP A 122 6.94 -8.68 -6.14
CA TRP A 122 6.56 -9.48 -5.00
C TRP A 122 5.20 -9.03 -4.44
N LYS A 123 5.04 -7.73 -4.14
CA LYS A 123 3.79 -7.18 -3.59
C LYS A 123 2.60 -7.42 -4.50
N ARG A 124 2.74 -7.26 -5.82
CA ARG A 124 1.67 -7.58 -6.77
C ARG A 124 1.22 -9.03 -6.68
N THR A 125 2.16 -9.97 -6.61
CA THR A 125 1.84 -11.40 -6.50
C THR A 125 1.27 -11.73 -5.13
N ALA A 126 1.84 -11.19 -4.08
CA ALA A 126 1.43 -11.43 -2.71
C ALA A 126 0.03 -10.86 -2.43
N TYR A 127 -0.22 -9.60 -2.81
CA TYR A 127 -1.54 -8.98 -2.68
C TYR A 127 -2.62 -9.69 -3.54
N ALA A 128 -2.24 -10.29 -4.66
CA ALA A 128 -3.16 -11.08 -5.47
C ALA A 128 -3.76 -12.28 -4.73
N SER A 129 -3.10 -12.78 -3.68
CA SER A 129 -3.62 -13.85 -2.84
C SER A 129 -4.81 -13.44 -1.98
N LEU A 130 -4.99 -12.12 -1.74
CA LEU A 130 -6.07 -11.59 -0.92
C LEU A 130 -7.38 -11.55 -1.73
N PRO A 131 -8.43 -12.31 -1.37
CA PRO A 131 -9.66 -12.39 -2.16
C PRO A 131 -10.45 -11.07 -2.22
N THR A 132 -10.29 -10.22 -1.22
CA THR A 132 -10.98 -8.92 -1.11
C THR A 132 -10.35 -7.84 -1.97
N LEU A 133 -9.07 -7.96 -2.31
CA LEU A 133 -8.38 -6.95 -3.11
C LEU A 133 -9.00 -6.83 -4.50
N ARG A 134 -9.32 -5.63 -4.90
CA ARG A 134 -9.86 -5.27 -6.21
C ARG A 134 -8.86 -4.49 -7.05
N GLN A 135 -7.99 -3.74 -6.39
CA GLN A 135 -7.09 -2.85 -7.11
C GLN A 135 -5.78 -2.68 -6.35
N TYR A 136 -4.67 -2.76 -7.08
CA TYR A 136 -3.35 -2.44 -6.59
C TYR A 136 -2.79 -1.29 -7.41
N VAL A 137 -2.58 -0.14 -6.78
CA VAL A 137 -2.18 1.12 -7.41
C VAL A 137 -0.75 1.44 -7.05
N VAL A 138 0.05 1.69 -8.07
CA VAL A 138 1.47 2.00 -7.96
C VAL A 138 1.72 3.38 -8.51
N VAL A 139 2.22 4.28 -7.69
CA VAL A 139 2.41 5.70 -8.00
C VAL A 139 3.90 6.00 -8.10
N ALA A 140 4.35 6.53 -9.23
CA ALA A 140 5.73 6.99 -9.38
C ALA A 140 5.94 8.29 -8.58
N GLN A 141 7.10 8.45 -7.93
CA GLN A 141 7.38 9.69 -7.20
C GLN A 141 8.11 10.76 -8.02
N ASP A 142 8.65 10.41 -9.18
CA ASP A 142 9.51 11.24 -10.03
C ASP A 142 8.87 11.63 -11.38
N ALA A 143 7.66 11.14 -11.63
CA ALA A 143 6.88 11.46 -12.83
C ALA A 143 5.37 11.39 -12.51
N VAL A 144 4.55 12.10 -13.28
CA VAL A 144 3.08 11.95 -13.23
C VAL A 144 2.71 10.67 -13.97
N ASP A 145 2.80 9.55 -13.27
CA ASP A 145 2.66 8.21 -13.81
C ASP A 145 2.12 7.24 -12.74
N ILE A 146 1.00 6.60 -13.03
CA ILE A 146 0.35 5.64 -12.15
C ILE A 146 0.07 4.35 -12.92
N LEU A 147 0.45 3.22 -12.34
CA LEU A 147 0.03 1.90 -12.79
C LEU A 147 -1.06 1.37 -11.85
N SER A 148 -2.15 0.93 -12.41
CA SER A 148 -3.24 0.25 -11.69
C SER A 148 -3.39 -1.18 -12.19
N PHE A 149 -3.42 -2.09 -11.25
CA PHE A 149 -3.70 -3.50 -11.48
C PHE A 149 -5.08 -3.80 -10.93
N ASP A 150 -6.04 -4.02 -11.81
CA ASP A 150 -7.46 -4.13 -11.48
C ASP A 150 -7.95 -5.55 -11.68
N ARG A 151 -8.84 -6.03 -10.81
CA ARG A 151 -9.57 -7.27 -11.02
C ARG A 151 -11.03 -7.16 -10.62
N ASP A 152 -11.87 -7.87 -11.34
CA ASP A 152 -13.29 -7.98 -11.02
C ASP A 152 -13.54 -8.82 -9.74
N ALA A 153 -14.74 -8.71 -9.21
CA ALA A 153 -15.17 -9.52 -8.08
C ALA A 153 -15.08 -11.02 -8.43
N GLY A 154 -14.30 -11.79 -7.68
CA GLY A 154 -14.26 -13.24 -7.81
C GLY A 154 -12.98 -13.84 -8.42
N ALA A 155 -11.82 -13.25 -8.15
CA ALA A 155 -10.51 -13.87 -8.40
C ALA A 155 -10.18 -14.14 -9.89
N GLY A 156 -10.22 -13.10 -10.71
CA GLY A 156 -9.59 -13.09 -12.05
C GLY A 156 -8.11 -12.67 -11.99
N ALA A 157 -7.43 -12.81 -13.11
CA ALA A 157 -6.13 -12.18 -13.31
C ALA A 157 -6.28 -10.65 -13.28
N PHE A 158 -5.25 -9.96 -12.78
CA PHE A 158 -5.21 -8.50 -12.86
C PHE A 158 -5.09 -8.05 -14.32
N SER A 159 -5.89 -7.05 -14.70
CA SER A 159 -5.67 -6.22 -15.88
C SER A 159 -4.84 -5.00 -15.49
N GLU A 160 -3.94 -4.56 -16.37
CA GLU A 160 -3.09 -3.41 -16.16
C GLU A 160 -3.64 -2.20 -16.88
N ARG A 161 -3.74 -1.07 -16.16
CA ARG A 161 -4.04 0.26 -16.72
C ARG A 161 -2.95 1.24 -16.32
N ARG A 162 -2.62 2.19 -17.19
CA ARG A 162 -1.64 3.23 -16.91
C ARG A 162 -2.26 4.61 -17.14
N PHE A 163 -1.98 5.52 -16.23
CA PHE A 163 -2.44 6.90 -16.25
C PHE A 163 -1.22 7.82 -16.26
N MET A 164 -1.17 8.76 -17.19
CA MET A 164 -0.02 9.64 -17.39
C MET A 164 -0.44 11.08 -17.71
N GLY A 165 0.15 12.03 -16.98
CA GLY A 165 -0.17 13.45 -17.14
C GLY A 165 -1.33 13.93 -16.27
N GLY A 166 -1.29 15.21 -15.91
CA GLY A 166 -2.19 15.81 -14.92
C GLY A 166 -3.67 15.87 -15.33
N ASP A 167 -3.97 15.77 -16.61
CA ASP A 167 -5.34 15.86 -17.12
C ASP A 167 -6.12 14.54 -16.96
N GLU A 168 -5.43 13.43 -16.61
CA GLU A 168 -6.06 12.14 -16.38
C GLU A 168 -6.58 11.98 -14.95
N GLU A 169 -7.52 11.04 -14.80
CA GLU A 169 -8.09 10.66 -13.52
C GLU A 169 -7.79 9.17 -13.24
N LEU A 170 -7.27 8.88 -12.06
CA LEU A 170 -7.20 7.54 -11.52
C LEU A 170 -8.62 7.06 -11.19
N ASP A 171 -9.07 6.05 -11.90
CA ASP A 171 -10.36 5.43 -11.67
C ASP A 171 -10.28 4.31 -10.63
N LEU A 172 -11.06 4.42 -9.56
CA LEU A 172 -11.14 3.47 -8.45
C LEU A 172 -12.55 2.85 -8.38
N PRO A 173 -12.90 1.96 -9.33
CA PRO A 173 -14.26 1.46 -9.48
C PRO A 173 -14.78 0.68 -8.28
N ALA A 174 -13.89 0.03 -7.51
CA ALA A 174 -14.27 -0.72 -6.32
C ALA A 174 -14.92 0.12 -5.22
N ILE A 175 -14.65 1.42 -5.23
CA ILE A 175 -15.18 2.39 -4.26
C ILE A 175 -15.97 3.53 -4.94
N GLY A 176 -16.08 3.51 -6.26
CA GLY A 176 -16.84 4.51 -7.04
C GLY A 176 -16.22 5.90 -7.06
N VAL A 177 -14.89 6.00 -6.93
CA VAL A 177 -14.14 7.27 -6.86
C VAL A 177 -13.29 7.46 -8.10
N ARG A 178 -13.13 8.72 -8.54
CA ARG A 178 -12.12 9.16 -9.49
C ARG A 178 -11.27 10.24 -8.85
N ALA A 179 -9.96 10.09 -8.92
CA ALA A 179 -8.99 11.00 -8.33
C ALA A 179 -8.13 11.64 -9.43
N SER A 180 -8.15 12.96 -9.53
CA SER A 180 -7.33 13.69 -10.50
C SER A 180 -5.84 13.49 -10.23
N LEU A 181 -5.06 13.16 -11.27
CA LEU A 181 -3.62 13.05 -11.15
C LEU A 181 -2.99 14.41 -10.76
N SER A 182 -3.50 15.53 -11.27
CA SER A 182 -3.03 16.86 -10.87
C SER A 182 -3.17 17.12 -9.36
N GLU A 183 -4.19 16.55 -8.73
CA GLU A 183 -4.38 16.65 -7.28
C GLU A 183 -3.45 15.71 -6.51
N ILE A 184 -3.28 14.47 -6.98
CA ILE A 184 -2.36 13.49 -6.38
C ILE A 184 -0.92 14.06 -6.38
N TYR A 185 -0.50 14.66 -7.47
CA TYR A 185 0.83 15.23 -7.65
C TYR A 185 0.95 16.71 -7.30
N ARG A 186 -0.08 17.31 -6.70
CA ARG A 186 -0.12 18.75 -6.40
C ARG A 186 1.04 19.20 -5.53
N GLY A 187 1.74 20.24 -6.00
CA GLY A 187 2.82 20.90 -5.28
C GLY A 187 4.16 20.17 -5.30
N LEU A 188 4.36 19.25 -6.27
CA LEU A 188 5.62 18.51 -6.44
C LEU A 188 6.55 19.11 -7.48
N GLY A 189 6.05 20.05 -8.33
CA GLY A 189 6.85 20.65 -9.39
C GLY A 189 7.25 19.69 -10.50
N LEU A 190 6.51 18.58 -10.67
CA LEU A 190 6.75 17.63 -11.74
C LEU A 190 6.17 18.15 -13.06
N ALA A 191 6.86 17.86 -14.18
CA ALA A 191 6.35 18.21 -15.49
C ALA A 191 5.05 17.45 -15.78
N GLY A 192 3.98 18.17 -16.17
CA GLY A 192 2.68 17.59 -16.46
C GLY A 192 1.78 17.37 -15.24
N ALA A 193 2.14 17.93 -14.06
CA ALA A 193 1.28 17.96 -12.86
C ALA A 193 0.41 19.21 -12.82
#